data_0f5b05dad192acb5c61af697d54d5fea
#
_entry.id   0f5b05dad192acb5c61af697d54d5fea
#
_cell.length_a   1.000
_cell.length_b   1.000
_cell.length_c   1.000
_cell.angle_alpha   90.00
_cell.angle_beta   90.00
_cell.angle_gamma   90.00
#
_symmetry.space_group_name_H-M   'P 1'
#
loop_
_entity.id
_entity.type
_entity.pdbx_description
1 polymer ?
#
loop_
_entity_poly.entity_id
_entity_poly.type
_entity_poly.pdbx_seq_one_letter_code
_entity_poly.pdbx_strand_id
1 'polypeptide(L)'
;MLCIKSNAADFQAAHQVVNQVVEAFGKLDILVCNAGITRDTLLMRMSEQQWDDVLNVNLKSVFNYCHAASTQMMRQRSGSIIAMSSIVGVAGNAGQVNYAASKAGIIGLVKALSKEVGSRNIRVTAIAPGYILTDMTSSLPDTVREEMVKTIPMHRCGEAEEVAKVALFLASDLSSYVSGQVISVNGAMG
;
A
#
# COMPACT_ATOMS: atom_id res chain seq x y z
N MET A 1 13.67 -0.48 -18.94
CA MET A 1 12.85 -0.96 -17.78
C MET A 1 13.55 -2.21 -17.23
N LEU A 2 13.72 -2.31 -15.90
CA LEU A 2 14.28 -3.48 -15.21
C LEU A 2 13.11 -4.23 -14.54
N CYS A 3 13.01 -5.54 -14.75
CA CYS A 3 12.02 -6.40 -14.16
C CYS A 3 12.71 -7.47 -13.29
N ILE A 4 12.40 -7.51 -11.99
CA ILE A 4 13.04 -8.41 -11.03
C ILE A 4 11.97 -9.27 -10.37
N LYS A 5 12.08 -10.60 -10.52
CA LYS A 5 11.21 -11.54 -9.81
C LYS A 5 11.70 -11.69 -8.37
N SER A 6 10.87 -11.38 -7.39
CA SER A 6 11.22 -11.44 -5.97
C SER A 6 10.02 -11.82 -5.11
N ASN A 7 10.26 -12.47 -3.97
CA ASN A 7 9.28 -12.63 -2.91
C ASN A 7 9.34 -11.42 -1.97
N ALA A 8 8.32 -10.56 -2.01
CA ALA A 8 8.29 -9.35 -1.20
C ALA A 8 8.27 -9.62 0.32
N ALA A 9 7.80 -10.78 0.76
CA ALA A 9 7.82 -11.18 2.16
C ALA A 9 9.22 -11.61 2.67
N ASP A 10 10.19 -11.80 1.77
CA ASP A 10 11.56 -12.12 2.12
C ASP A 10 12.39 -10.84 2.32
N PHE A 11 12.95 -10.69 3.52
CA PHE A 11 13.72 -9.51 3.91
C PHE A 11 14.98 -9.32 3.08
N GLN A 12 15.73 -10.41 2.85
CA GLN A 12 16.98 -10.33 2.08
C GLN A 12 16.72 -10.07 0.61
N ALA A 13 15.67 -10.69 0.05
CA ALA A 13 15.27 -10.46 -1.33
C ALA A 13 14.86 -9.00 -1.58
N ALA A 14 14.16 -8.34 -0.64
CA ALA A 14 13.83 -6.92 -0.76
C ALA A 14 15.09 -6.04 -0.81
N HIS A 15 16.09 -6.31 0.03
CA HIS A 15 17.38 -5.61 -0.01
C HIS A 15 18.12 -5.82 -1.33
N GLN A 16 18.16 -7.06 -1.85
CA GLN A 16 18.77 -7.37 -3.13
C GLN A 16 18.09 -6.62 -4.28
N VAL A 17 16.76 -6.53 -4.29
CA VAL A 17 16.02 -5.76 -5.32
C VAL A 17 16.39 -4.28 -5.26
N VAL A 18 16.41 -3.67 -4.09
CA VAL A 18 16.79 -2.25 -3.95
C VAL A 18 18.22 -2.01 -4.42
N ASN A 19 19.16 -2.89 -4.05
CA ASN A 19 20.55 -2.78 -4.51
C ASN A 19 20.67 -2.88 -6.03
N GLN A 20 19.98 -3.84 -6.67
CA GLN A 20 19.98 -3.97 -8.13
C GLN A 20 19.40 -2.74 -8.84
N VAL A 21 18.35 -2.12 -8.26
CA VAL A 21 17.79 -0.87 -8.79
C VAL A 21 18.82 0.26 -8.70
N VAL A 22 19.50 0.38 -7.56
CA VAL A 22 20.54 1.41 -7.37
C VAL A 22 21.75 1.18 -8.26
N GLU A 23 22.17 -0.07 -8.46
CA GLU A 23 23.24 -0.42 -9.41
C GLU A 23 22.87 -0.03 -10.86
N ALA A 24 21.61 -0.31 -11.25
CA ALA A 24 21.17 -0.06 -12.63
C ALA A 24 20.91 1.42 -12.93
N PHE A 25 20.42 2.20 -11.95
CA PHE A 25 19.93 3.57 -12.17
C PHE A 25 20.66 4.65 -11.35
N GLY A 26 21.60 4.25 -10.48
CA GLY A 26 22.38 5.16 -9.63
C GLY A 26 21.68 5.65 -8.38
N LYS A 27 20.34 5.57 -8.31
CA LYS A 27 19.51 6.07 -7.22
C LYS A 27 18.15 5.37 -7.14
N LEU A 28 17.43 5.62 -6.01
CA LEU A 28 16.04 5.24 -5.82
C LEU A 28 15.26 6.48 -5.37
N ASP A 29 14.47 7.07 -6.24
CA ASP A 29 13.70 8.29 -5.92
C ASP A 29 12.33 7.99 -5.33
N ILE A 30 11.67 6.94 -5.82
CA ILE A 30 10.29 6.61 -5.47
C ILE A 30 10.19 5.11 -5.17
N LEU A 31 9.55 4.78 -4.04
CA LEU A 31 9.14 3.42 -3.72
C LEU A 31 7.62 3.36 -3.63
N VAL A 32 6.99 2.47 -4.40
CA VAL A 32 5.55 2.15 -4.28
C VAL A 32 5.39 0.71 -3.80
N CYS A 33 4.91 0.53 -2.57
CA CYS A 33 4.60 -0.79 -1.99
C CYS A 33 3.14 -1.14 -2.31
N ASN A 34 2.91 -1.85 -3.42
CA ASN A 34 1.57 -2.17 -3.92
C ASN A 34 1.16 -3.64 -3.71
N ALA A 35 2.11 -4.55 -3.57
CA ALA A 35 1.82 -5.98 -3.43
C ALA A 35 0.88 -6.27 -2.25
N GLY A 36 -0.10 -7.14 -2.48
CA GLY A 36 -1.03 -7.54 -1.43
C GLY A 36 -1.94 -8.68 -1.88
N ILE A 37 -2.44 -9.41 -0.88
CA ILE A 37 -3.39 -10.51 -1.05
C ILE A 37 -4.52 -10.40 -0.04
N THR A 38 -5.61 -11.12 -0.31
CA THR A 38 -6.70 -11.37 0.64
C THR A 38 -6.84 -12.87 0.92
N ARG A 39 -7.33 -13.22 2.11
CA ARG A 39 -7.73 -14.57 2.52
C ARG A 39 -8.96 -14.41 3.42
N ASP A 40 -10.07 -14.02 2.80
CA ASP A 40 -11.27 -13.56 3.49
C ASP A 40 -12.04 -14.74 4.09
N THR A 41 -12.31 -14.66 5.38
CA THR A 41 -13.18 -15.56 6.12
C THR A 41 -13.50 -14.97 7.49
N LEU A 42 -14.61 -15.42 8.11
CA LEU A 42 -14.93 -15.01 9.48
C LEU A 42 -13.83 -15.46 10.45
N LEU A 43 -13.49 -14.63 11.43
CA LEU A 43 -12.39 -14.87 12.36
C LEU A 43 -12.41 -16.27 12.99
N MET A 44 -13.60 -16.74 13.41
CA MET A 44 -13.76 -18.06 14.04
C MET A 44 -13.47 -19.26 13.12
N ARG A 45 -13.37 -19.01 11.80
CA ARG A 45 -13.04 -20.03 10.79
C ARG A 45 -11.68 -19.77 10.11
N MET A 46 -11.02 -18.68 10.49
CA MET A 46 -9.73 -18.28 9.92
C MET A 46 -8.65 -19.20 10.45
N SER A 47 -7.87 -19.82 9.58
CA SER A 47 -6.69 -20.57 9.97
C SER A 47 -5.52 -19.63 10.27
N GLU A 48 -4.57 -20.08 11.12
CA GLU A 48 -3.31 -19.37 11.38
C GLU A 48 -2.56 -19.08 10.08
N GLN A 49 -2.54 -20.04 9.15
CA GLN A 49 -1.90 -19.86 7.83
C GLN A 49 -2.54 -18.72 7.02
N GLN A 50 -3.87 -18.58 7.03
CA GLN A 50 -4.55 -17.48 6.32
C GLN A 50 -4.22 -16.11 6.95
N TRP A 51 -4.06 -16.07 8.27
CA TRP A 51 -3.60 -14.88 8.98
C TRP A 51 -2.15 -14.55 8.60
N ASP A 52 -1.25 -15.50 8.74
CA ASP A 52 0.19 -15.31 8.48
C ASP A 52 0.48 -14.96 7.02
N ASP A 53 -0.18 -15.61 6.06
CA ASP A 53 -0.02 -15.29 4.63
C ASP A 53 -0.31 -13.81 4.38
N VAL A 54 -1.44 -13.29 4.89
CA VAL A 54 -1.85 -11.92 4.68
C VAL A 54 -0.94 -10.93 5.38
N LEU A 55 -0.55 -11.18 6.63
CA LEU A 55 0.38 -10.31 7.37
C LEU A 55 1.77 -10.29 6.72
N ASN A 56 2.27 -11.45 6.29
CA ASN A 56 3.58 -11.55 5.65
C ASN A 56 3.60 -10.84 4.29
N VAL A 57 2.59 -11.07 3.45
CA VAL A 57 2.57 -10.46 2.12
C VAL A 57 2.21 -8.98 2.18
N ASN A 58 1.24 -8.56 2.99
CA ASN A 58 0.74 -7.18 2.96
C ASN A 58 1.55 -6.24 3.84
N LEU A 59 1.90 -6.64 5.08
CA LEU A 59 2.52 -5.75 6.05
C LEU A 59 4.03 -5.94 6.13
N LYS A 60 4.49 -7.18 6.28
CA LYS A 60 5.93 -7.46 6.38
C LYS A 60 6.66 -7.07 5.11
N SER A 61 6.06 -7.25 3.93
CA SER A 61 6.66 -6.81 2.67
C SER A 61 6.90 -5.30 2.65
N VAL A 62 5.92 -4.51 3.12
CA VAL A 62 6.07 -3.04 3.21
C VAL A 62 7.21 -2.68 4.15
N PHE A 63 7.30 -3.33 5.32
CA PHE A 63 8.42 -3.16 6.23
C PHE A 63 9.76 -3.48 5.54
N ASN A 64 9.87 -4.62 4.85
CA ASN A 64 11.10 -5.06 4.19
C ASN A 64 11.60 -4.02 3.16
N TYR A 65 10.71 -3.59 2.26
CA TYR A 65 11.05 -2.60 1.24
C TYR A 65 11.28 -1.21 1.80
N CYS A 66 10.51 -0.76 2.78
CA CYS A 66 10.75 0.50 3.47
C CYS A 66 12.09 0.51 4.17
N HIS A 67 12.49 -0.59 4.85
CA HIS A 67 13.78 -0.71 5.50
C HIS A 67 14.93 -0.60 4.50
N ALA A 68 14.87 -1.34 3.39
CA ALA A 68 15.89 -1.31 2.35
C ALA A 68 15.98 0.06 1.67
N ALA A 69 14.84 0.64 1.26
CA ALA A 69 14.77 1.93 0.58
C ALA A 69 15.18 3.09 1.47
N SER A 70 14.76 3.10 2.75
CA SER A 70 15.09 4.18 3.69
C SER A 70 16.60 4.35 3.84
N THR A 71 17.36 3.25 3.93
CA THR A 71 18.83 3.29 4.01
C THR A 71 19.44 4.03 2.81
N GLN A 72 18.95 3.75 1.61
CA GLN A 72 19.41 4.39 0.38
C GLN A 72 18.97 5.86 0.30
N MET A 73 17.69 6.13 0.53
CA MET A 73 17.10 7.48 0.44
C MET A 73 17.70 8.44 1.50
N MET A 74 18.03 7.94 2.69
CA MET A 74 18.70 8.73 3.72
C MET A 74 20.09 9.21 3.28
N ARG A 75 20.84 8.41 2.53
CA ARG A 75 22.15 8.80 1.93
C ARG A 75 21.92 9.83 0.82
N GLN A 76 20.90 9.66 0.00
CA GLN A 76 20.51 10.60 -1.06
C GLN A 76 19.97 11.93 -0.53
N ARG A 77 19.42 11.94 0.72
CA ARG A 77 18.68 13.06 1.32
C ARG A 77 17.45 13.47 0.49
N SER A 78 16.83 12.52 -0.16
CA SER A 78 15.60 12.70 -0.94
C SER A 78 14.92 11.36 -1.17
N GLY A 79 13.59 11.36 -1.29
CA GLY A 79 12.80 10.19 -1.63
C GLY A 79 11.31 10.35 -1.35
N SER A 80 10.50 9.52 -1.99
CA SER A 80 9.07 9.39 -1.73
C SER A 80 8.69 7.91 -1.59
N ILE A 81 8.15 7.54 -0.44
CA ILE A 81 7.65 6.20 -0.13
C ILE A 81 6.13 6.27 -0.08
N ILE A 82 5.47 5.44 -0.89
CA ILE A 82 4.02 5.36 -1.01
C ILE A 82 3.59 3.92 -0.73
N ALA A 83 2.81 3.71 0.33
CA ALA A 83 2.33 2.38 0.70
C ALA A 83 0.83 2.24 0.44
N MET A 84 0.41 1.14 -0.18
CA MET A 84 -0.99 0.87 -0.47
C MET A 84 -1.67 0.25 0.75
N SER A 85 -2.44 1.08 1.48
CA SER A 85 -3.38 0.65 2.52
C SER A 85 -4.73 0.25 1.88
N SER A 86 -5.83 0.50 2.54
CA SER A 86 -7.20 0.27 2.10
C SER A 86 -8.17 1.00 3.00
N ILE A 87 -9.37 1.29 2.51
CA ILE A 87 -10.51 1.71 3.36
C ILE A 87 -10.80 0.66 4.44
N VAL A 88 -10.58 -0.62 4.14
CA VAL A 88 -10.73 -1.71 5.12
C VAL A 88 -9.73 -1.60 6.28
N GLY A 89 -8.55 -1.05 6.04
CA GLY A 89 -7.58 -0.74 7.10
C GLY A 89 -7.97 0.47 7.95
N VAL A 90 -8.87 1.32 7.47
CA VAL A 90 -9.37 2.51 8.17
C VAL A 90 -10.65 2.19 8.95
N ALA A 91 -11.64 1.56 8.29
CA ALA A 91 -12.99 1.35 8.81
C ALA A 91 -13.25 -0.10 9.27
N GLY A 92 -12.42 -1.06 8.85
CA GLY A 92 -12.69 -2.48 9.04
C GLY A 92 -13.69 -3.04 8.02
N ASN A 93 -13.76 -4.37 7.93
CA ASN A 93 -14.81 -5.07 7.20
C ASN A 93 -14.98 -6.48 7.77
N ALA A 94 -16.23 -6.94 7.89
CA ALA A 94 -16.53 -8.28 8.36
C ALA A 94 -15.93 -9.35 7.43
N GLY A 95 -15.31 -10.39 7.99
CA GLY A 95 -14.66 -11.45 7.24
C GLY A 95 -13.23 -11.09 6.75
N GLN A 96 -12.71 -9.92 7.07
CA GLN A 96 -11.40 -9.43 6.62
C GLN A 96 -10.49 -9.01 7.79
N VAL A 97 -10.55 -9.70 8.93
CA VAL A 97 -9.79 -9.29 10.13
C VAL A 97 -8.27 -9.27 9.88
N ASN A 98 -7.72 -10.28 9.18
CA ASN A 98 -6.32 -10.33 8.77
C ASN A 98 -5.95 -9.20 7.80
N TYR A 99 -6.78 -8.97 6.80
CA TYR A 99 -6.57 -7.90 5.81
C TYR A 99 -6.66 -6.51 6.47
N ALA A 100 -7.71 -6.27 7.28
CA ALA A 100 -7.87 -5.04 8.04
C ALA A 100 -6.66 -4.76 8.94
N ALA A 101 -6.22 -5.75 9.72
CA ALA A 101 -5.04 -5.65 10.57
C ALA A 101 -3.78 -5.30 9.77
N SER A 102 -3.56 -5.97 8.63
CA SER A 102 -2.40 -5.70 7.76
C SER A 102 -2.41 -4.28 7.21
N LYS A 103 -3.56 -3.81 6.72
CA LYS A 103 -3.71 -2.48 6.12
C LYS A 103 -3.71 -1.35 7.15
N ALA A 104 -4.24 -1.58 8.35
CA ALA A 104 -4.10 -0.68 9.50
C ALA A 104 -2.64 -0.61 9.99
N GLY A 105 -1.93 -1.73 10.01
CA GLY A 105 -0.50 -1.78 10.33
C GLY A 105 0.35 -0.92 9.40
N ILE A 106 0.03 -0.88 8.09
CA ILE A 106 0.67 0.02 7.12
C ILE A 106 0.47 1.48 7.50
N ILE A 107 -0.74 1.87 7.95
CA ILE A 107 -1.02 3.24 8.40
C ILE A 107 -0.13 3.62 9.58
N GLY A 108 0.00 2.73 10.57
CA GLY A 108 0.90 2.94 11.71
C GLY A 108 2.36 3.08 11.29
N LEU A 109 2.84 2.18 10.41
CA LEU A 109 4.19 2.20 9.87
C LEU A 109 4.50 3.53 9.15
N VAL A 110 3.61 3.98 8.25
CA VAL A 110 3.76 5.23 7.51
C VAL A 110 3.87 6.44 8.45
N LYS A 111 3.00 6.52 9.46
CA LYS A 111 3.01 7.60 10.45
C LYS A 111 4.28 7.62 11.29
N ALA A 112 4.82 6.47 11.68
CA ALA A 112 6.05 6.38 12.44
C ALA A 112 7.27 6.70 11.57
N LEU A 113 7.40 6.02 10.43
CA LEU A 113 8.54 6.18 9.53
C LEU A 113 8.68 7.61 9.00
N SER A 114 7.56 8.29 8.70
CA SER A 114 7.59 9.68 8.23
C SER A 114 8.29 10.63 9.23
N LYS A 115 8.18 10.37 10.54
CA LYS A 115 8.84 11.16 11.59
C LYS A 115 10.33 10.85 11.67
N GLU A 116 10.72 9.59 11.41
CA GLU A 116 12.13 9.18 11.46
C GLU A 116 12.95 9.76 10.30
N VAL A 117 12.36 9.79 9.10
CA VAL A 117 13.10 10.14 7.86
C VAL A 117 12.84 11.54 7.34
N GLY A 118 11.87 12.28 7.93
CA GLY A 118 11.47 13.61 7.46
C GLY A 118 12.62 14.63 7.46
N SER A 119 13.52 14.59 8.44
CA SER A 119 14.71 15.46 8.51
C SER A 119 15.71 15.22 7.35
N ARG A 120 15.52 14.14 6.60
CA ARG A 120 16.31 13.79 5.41
C ARG A 120 15.59 14.08 4.10
N ASN A 121 14.52 14.90 4.16
CA ASN A 121 13.71 15.24 2.98
C ASN A 121 13.11 14.00 2.29
N ILE A 122 12.73 12.98 3.07
CA ILE A 122 12.06 11.78 2.60
C ILE A 122 10.61 11.84 3.06
N ARG A 123 9.68 11.74 2.12
CA ARG A 123 8.24 11.72 2.39
C ARG A 123 7.75 10.28 2.45
N VAL A 124 6.85 10.00 3.38
CA VAL A 124 6.24 8.67 3.54
C VAL A 124 4.73 8.85 3.66
N THR A 125 3.98 8.25 2.76
CA THR A 125 2.52 8.41 2.69
C THR A 125 1.84 7.07 2.45
N ALA A 126 0.56 6.98 2.79
CA ALA A 126 -0.29 5.85 2.42
C ALA A 126 -1.42 6.32 1.51
N ILE A 127 -1.84 5.46 0.59
CA ILE A 127 -3.10 5.59 -0.13
C ILE A 127 -4.04 4.53 0.43
N ALA A 128 -5.28 4.90 0.70
CA ALA A 128 -6.35 4.00 1.14
C ALA A 128 -7.46 3.95 0.07
N PRO A 129 -7.35 3.08 -0.94
CA PRO A 129 -8.39 2.91 -1.93
C PRO A 129 -9.67 2.35 -1.30
N GLY A 130 -10.82 2.76 -1.83
CA GLY A 130 -12.11 2.12 -1.60
C GLY A 130 -12.34 0.95 -2.56
N TYR A 131 -13.57 0.82 -3.07
CA TYR A 131 -13.88 -0.16 -4.12
C TYR A 131 -13.39 0.34 -5.48
N ILE A 132 -12.36 -0.32 -5.99
CA ILE A 132 -11.72 0.01 -7.26
C ILE A 132 -11.97 -1.14 -8.24
N LEU A 133 -12.37 -0.81 -9.47
CA LEU A 133 -12.52 -1.78 -10.56
C LEU A 133 -11.14 -2.33 -10.94
N THR A 134 -10.97 -3.62 -10.75
CA THR A 134 -9.77 -4.40 -11.07
C THR A 134 -10.21 -5.79 -11.52
N ASP A 135 -9.31 -6.59 -12.05
CA ASP A 135 -9.61 -7.98 -12.41
C ASP A 135 -10.18 -8.78 -11.23
N MET A 136 -9.77 -8.44 -9.99
CA MET A 136 -10.27 -9.08 -8.78
C MET A 136 -11.72 -8.69 -8.46
N THR A 137 -12.13 -7.46 -8.70
CA THR A 137 -13.48 -6.95 -8.42
C THR A 137 -14.44 -7.12 -9.59
N SER A 138 -13.93 -7.19 -10.81
CA SER A 138 -14.74 -7.42 -12.03
C SER A 138 -15.35 -8.83 -12.08
N SER A 139 -14.78 -9.79 -11.34
CA SER A 139 -15.31 -11.14 -11.22
C SER A 139 -16.49 -11.28 -10.25
N LEU A 140 -16.84 -10.22 -9.51
CA LEU A 140 -17.99 -10.23 -8.59
C LEU A 140 -19.32 -10.22 -9.35
N PRO A 141 -20.36 -10.91 -8.85
CA PRO A 141 -21.71 -10.83 -9.41
C PRO A 141 -22.21 -9.38 -9.47
N ASP A 142 -22.97 -9.04 -10.50
CA ASP A 142 -23.54 -7.68 -10.68
C ASP A 142 -24.34 -7.20 -9.47
N THR A 143 -25.13 -8.10 -8.87
CA THR A 143 -25.90 -7.79 -7.66
C THR A 143 -25.04 -7.37 -6.48
N VAL A 144 -23.89 -8.00 -6.29
CA VAL A 144 -22.93 -7.64 -5.23
C VAL A 144 -22.31 -6.27 -5.53
N ARG A 145 -21.96 -6.02 -6.80
CA ARG A 145 -21.40 -4.73 -7.23
C ARG A 145 -22.39 -3.60 -7.07
N GLU A 146 -23.65 -3.80 -7.42
CA GLU A 146 -24.74 -2.82 -7.21
C GLU A 146 -24.92 -2.47 -5.74
N GLU A 147 -24.91 -3.47 -4.85
CA GLU A 147 -24.99 -3.22 -3.40
C GLU A 147 -23.78 -2.44 -2.89
N MET A 148 -22.57 -2.75 -3.37
CA MET A 148 -21.36 -1.98 -3.04
C MET A 148 -21.48 -0.52 -3.49
N VAL A 149 -21.94 -0.28 -4.71
CA VAL A 149 -22.11 1.07 -5.27
C VAL A 149 -23.10 1.91 -4.44
N LYS A 150 -24.15 1.29 -3.88
CA LYS A 150 -25.09 2.01 -2.99
C LYS A 150 -24.44 2.57 -1.72
N THR A 151 -23.35 1.95 -1.26
CA THR A 151 -22.62 2.41 -0.07
C THR A 151 -21.60 3.53 -0.37
N ILE A 152 -21.36 3.81 -1.64
CA ILE A 152 -20.42 4.84 -2.09
C ILE A 152 -21.19 6.13 -2.41
N PRO A 153 -20.96 7.26 -1.72
CA PRO A 153 -21.66 8.52 -2.01
C PRO A 153 -21.51 9.03 -3.45
N MET A 154 -20.40 8.76 -4.12
CA MET A 154 -20.21 9.09 -5.54
C MET A 154 -20.95 8.13 -6.50
N HIS A 155 -21.69 7.13 -5.98
CA HIS A 155 -22.50 6.19 -6.73
C HIS A 155 -21.80 5.46 -7.89
N ARG A 156 -20.51 5.21 -7.74
CA ARG A 156 -19.70 4.38 -8.64
C ARG A 156 -18.48 3.81 -7.93
N CYS A 157 -17.95 2.73 -8.44
CA CYS A 157 -16.60 2.29 -8.08
C CYS A 157 -15.56 3.26 -8.67
N GLY A 158 -14.41 3.33 -8.02
CA GLY A 158 -13.24 4.02 -8.58
C GLY A 158 -12.55 3.17 -9.64
N GLU A 159 -11.69 3.80 -10.43
CA GLU A 159 -10.85 3.14 -11.41
C GLU A 159 -9.39 3.10 -10.92
N ALA A 160 -8.62 2.10 -11.37
CA ALA A 160 -7.21 1.97 -11.01
C ALA A 160 -6.40 3.23 -11.37
N GLU A 161 -6.76 3.89 -12.46
CA GLU A 161 -6.14 5.14 -12.90
C GLU A 161 -6.36 6.30 -11.90
N GLU A 162 -7.49 6.36 -11.21
CA GLU A 162 -7.75 7.39 -10.18
C GLU A 162 -6.81 7.22 -8.99
N VAL A 163 -6.54 5.98 -8.60
CA VAL A 163 -5.52 5.67 -7.58
C VAL A 163 -4.11 6.00 -8.07
N ALA A 164 -3.80 5.68 -9.33
CA ALA A 164 -2.52 5.97 -9.94
C ALA A 164 -2.23 7.47 -10.04
N LYS A 165 -3.24 8.30 -10.32
CA LYS A 165 -3.12 9.77 -10.32
C LYS A 165 -2.75 10.33 -8.93
N VAL A 166 -3.31 9.76 -7.86
CA VAL A 166 -2.93 10.13 -6.50
C VAL A 166 -1.52 9.65 -6.18
N ALA A 167 -1.12 8.44 -6.61
CA ALA A 167 0.24 7.97 -6.46
C ALA A 167 1.24 8.88 -7.21
N LEU A 168 0.91 9.34 -8.42
CA LEU A 168 1.72 10.28 -9.19
C LEU A 168 1.86 11.63 -8.46
N PHE A 169 0.78 12.18 -7.90
CA PHE A 169 0.83 13.38 -7.06
C PHE A 169 1.79 13.18 -5.87
N LEU A 170 1.67 12.08 -5.14
CA LEU A 170 2.50 11.78 -4.00
C LEU A 170 3.97 11.48 -4.37
N ALA A 171 4.24 11.02 -5.58
CA ALA A 171 5.58 10.79 -6.10
C ALA A 171 6.27 12.09 -6.54
N SER A 172 5.51 13.11 -6.89
CA SER A 172 5.99 14.38 -7.46
C SER A 172 6.24 15.46 -6.39
N ASP A 173 6.90 16.56 -6.80
CA ASP A 173 7.14 17.73 -5.96
C ASP A 173 5.86 18.51 -5.59
N LEU A 174 4.75 18.24 -6.26
CA LEU A 174 3.44 18.81 -5.90
C LEU A 174 3.02 18.44 -4.47
N SER A 175 3.55 17.36 -3.94
CA SER A 175 3.30 16.89 -2.56
C SER A 175 4.51 17.13 -1.62
N SER A 176 5.35 18.11 -1.90
CA SER A 176 6.63 18.35 -1.19
C SER A 176 6.48 18.53 0.34
N TYR A 177 5.31 18.94 0.82
CA TYR A 177 5.02 19.08 2.26
C TYR A 177 3.99 18.07 2.79
N VAL A 178 3.70 17.00 2.02
CA VAL A 178 2.76 15.93 2.39
C VAL A 178 3.54 14.70 2.85
N SER A 179 3.57 14.45 4.16
CA SER A 179 4.20 13.26 4.74
C SER A 179 3.42 12.79 5.98
N GLY A 180 3.46 11.50 6.30
CA GLY A 180 2.73 10.90 7.40
C GLY A 180 1.22 10.82 7.21
N GLN A 181 0.71 11.13 6.02
CA GLN A 181 -0.72 11.19 5.70
C GLN A 181 -1.23 9.90 5.07
N VAL A 182 -2.52 9.65 5.26
CA VAL A 182 -3.29 8.59 4.59
C VAL A 182 -4.30 9.27 3.68
N ILE A 183 -4.15 9.12 2.38
CA ILE A 183 -5.04 9.71 1.39
C ILE A 183 -6.06 8.67 0.95
N SER A 184 -7.32 8.89 1.31
CA SER A 184 -8.42 8.03 0.87
C SER A 184 -8.80 8.34 -0.58
N VAL A 185 -8.93 7.28 -1.39
CA VAL A 185 -9.41 7.35 -2.80
C VAL A 185 -10.60 6.40 -2.88
N ASN A 186 -11.77 6.83 -2.39
CA ASN A 186 -12.85 5.93 -2.04
C ASN A 186 -14.26 6.47 -2.36
N GLY A 187 -14.39 7.56 -3.09
CA GLY A 187 -15.70 8.13 -3.43
C GLY A 187 -16.51 8.62 -2.22
N ALA A 188 -15.83 9.09 -1.16
CA ALA A 188 -16.37 9.51 0.13
C ALA A 188 -16.96 8.37 0.99
N MET A 189 -16.63 7.13 0.70
CA MET A 189 -16.93 5.98 1.54
C MET A 189 -16.16 6.12 2.86
N GLY A 190 -16.87 6.24 3.98
CA GLY A 190 -16.30 6.54 5.30
C GLY A 190 -16.40 5.44 6.28
#